data_525e1e19a063b361d49710f330645d2a
#
_entry.id   525e1e19a063b361d49710f330645d2a
#
_cell.length_a   1.000
_cell.length_b   1.000
_cell.length_c   1.000
_cell.angle_alpha   90.00
_cell.angle_beta   90.00
_cell.angle_gamma   90.00
#
_symmetry.space_group_name_H-M   'P 1'
#
loop_
_entity.id
_entity.type
_entity.pdbx_description
1 polymer ?
#
loop_
_entity_poly.entity_id
_entity_poly.type
_entity_poly.pdbx_seq_one_letter_code
_entity_poly.pdbx_strand_id
1 'polypeptide(L)'
;MKYPKIGIRPVIDGRWGGVRESLEDQTMGMAKAAAKLISENVCYPDGTPAKCVVSDTTIGGGAEAAKCEEQFSTENVVATLSVTPCWCYGMETYDMNPKTIKAVWGLNATERPGAVYLAAVMAAYAQKGMPAFSIYGHDVQEKDDSTIPEDVAEKIIRFAKCAVSVGWMKDKSYVNIGGVTMGIAGAYCNASFFQKYLGIRPEWVDMTEICRRITLGIYDHDEYDKAYAWIKENCKEGFDVNAGKDLPEVITKSKVVDPDKDWEFITKMTLIVRDILFGNKKLDEMGWHEEALGKNAVAAGFQGQRNWTDWLPNADFTESIMASSFDWNGKKMPTPFATENDTLNGVSMMLGNLVSDTAPCFHDVRTYWSPDACERVTGKRPEGVAKNGFIHLINSGATALDGSGASKNANGEGCMKPFWEMTNDDIKACLDATDWCRANYEYFRGGGFSSHFRCKAEMPVTMLRVNIVEGIGPVLQIAEGYTVDLPDDIHETLDKRTDPSWPTTWFAPTLTGKGAFKDVYSVMANWGANHGVTVYGHVGGELITLASMLRIPVNMHNVDESKIFRPHCWAAFGTDDTQAADYSACKTYGPLYK
;
A
#
# COMPACT_ATOMS: atom_id res chain seq x y z
N MET A 1 0.79 8.19 19.47
CA MET A 1 0.35 8.87 18.22
C MET A 1 -1.14 9.14 18.32
N LYS A 2 -1.65 10.29 17.83
CA LYS A 2 -3.11 10.55 17.78
C LYS A 2 -3.64 10.00 16.45
N TYR A 3 -4.51 9.01 16.49
CA TYR A 3 -5.09 8.40 15.28
C TYR A 3 -5.86 9.43 14.44
N PRO A 4 -5.77 9.37 13.09
CA PRO A 4 -6.63 10.14 12.20
C PRO A 4 -8.07 9.63 12.31
N LYS A 5 -9.03 10.54 12.52
CA LYS A 5 -10.43 10.18 12.73
C LYS A 5 -11.31 10.64 11.56
N ILE A 6 -12.47 9.99 11.42
CA ILE A 6 -13.51 10.40 10.50
C ILE A 6 -14.61 11.10 11.29
N GLY A 7 -14.90 12.35 10.92
CA GLY A 7 -16.00 13.13 11.49
C GLY A 7 -17.32 12.79 10.80
N ILE A 8 -18.32 12.39 11.56
CA ILE A 8 -19.66 12.11 11.03
C ILE A 8 -20.56 13.30 11.35
N ARG A 9 -21.14 13.89 10.30
CA ARG A 9 -21.96 15.12 10.36
C ARG A 9 -23.43 14.78 10.09
N PRO A 10 -24.28 14.64 11.13
CA PRO A 10 -25.72 14.44 10.96
C PRO A 10 -26.39 15.75 10.52
N VAL A 11 -26.71 15.88 9.24
CA VAL A 11 -27.27 17.09 8.65
C VAL A 11 -28.80 16.97 8.56
N ILE A 12 -29.52 17.96 9.04
CA ILE A 12 -30.98 17.94 9.22
C ILE A 12 -31.63 19.18 8.65
N ASP A 13 -32.92 19.09 8.33
CA ASP A 13 -33.73 20.26 8.02
C ASP A 13 -33.82 21.19 9.25
N GLY A 14 -33.41 22.44 9.08
CA GLY A 14 -33.35 23.43 10.17
C GLY A 14 -34.70 24.00 10.61
N ARG A 15 -35.81 23.65 9.94
CA ARG A 15 -37.14 24.24 10.21
C ARG A 15 -37.82 23.63 11.45
N TRP A 16 -37.89 24.40 12.51
CA TRP A 16 -38.63 24.04 13.73
C TRP A 16 -40.15 24.13 13.53
N GLY A 17 -40.90 23.44 14.39
CA GLY A 17 -42.36 23.42 14.37
C GLY A 17 -42.95 22.17 13.71
N GLY A 18 -42.26 21.04 13.87
CA GLY A 18 -42.69 19.70 13.44
C GLY A 18 -41.80 19.03 12.42
N VAL A 19 -41.12 19.77 11.51
CA VAL A 19 -40.26 19.17 10.49
C VAL A 19 -38.98 18.59 11.11
N ARG A 20 -38.21 19.45 11.76
CA ARG A 20 -36.95 19.08 12.38
C ARG A 20 -37.14 18.01 13.45
N GLU A 21 -38.11 18.22 14.34
CA GLU A 21 -38.40 17.31 15.44
C GLU A 21 -38.76 15.91 14.97
N SER A 22 -39.41 15.78 13.82
CA SER A 22 -39.73 14.46 13.23
C SER A 22 -38.53 13.73 12.61
N LEU A 23 -37.37 14.38 12.50
CA LEU A 23 -36.19 13.89 11.80
C LEU A 23 -34.97 13.66 12.71
N GLU A 24 -34.99 14.22 13.94
CA GLU A 24 -33.83 14.20 14.86
C GLU A 24 -33.30 12.77 15.09
N ASP A 25 -34.17 11.86 15.50
CA ASP A 25 -33.80 10.48 15.82
C ASP A 25 -33.26 9.73 14.58
N GLN A 26 -33.90 9.91 13.43
CA GLN A 26 -33.47 9.28 12.19
C GLN A 26 -32.10 9.80 11.75
N THR A 27 -31.90 11.11 11.75
CA THR A 27 -30.66 11.74 11.31
C THR A 27 -29.48 11.32 12.18
N MET A 28 -29.66 11.38 13.51
CA MET A 28 -28.62 10.94 14.45
C MET A 28 -28.42 9.42 14.38
N GLY A 29 -29.49 8.65 14.18
CA GLY A 29 -29.44 7.20 13.98
C GLY A 29 -28.58 6.81 12.78
N MET A 30 -28.77 7.46 11.63
CA MET A 30 -27.95 7.26 10.42
C MET A 30 -26.48 7.58 10.68
N ALA A 31 -26.18 8.68 11.38
CA ALA A 31 -24.79 9.05 11.70
C ALA A 31 -24.11 8.01 12.59
N LYS A 32 -24.79 7.52 13.62
CA LYS A 32 -24.28 6.46 14.50
C LYS A 32 -24.10 5.13 13.76
N ALA A 33 -25.05 4.78 12.88
CA ALA A 33 -24.96 3.57 12.06
C ALA A 33 -23.76 3.64 11.11
N ALA A 34 -23.51 4.77 10.45
CA ALA A 34 -22.34 4.97 9.60
C ALA A 34 -21.02 4.88 10.40
N ALA A 35 -20.95 5.49 11.58
CA ALA A 35 -19.80 5.40 12.46
C ALA A 35 -19.52 3.97 12.90
N LYS A 36 -20.57 3.22 13.25
CA LYS A 36 -20.47 1.79 13.61
C LYS A 36 -19.98 0.95 12.42
N LEU A 37 -20.58 1.12 11.23
CA LEU A 37 -20.17 0.43 10.01
C LEU A 37 -18.67 0.63 9.74
N ILE A 38 -18.18 1.86 9.84
CA ILE A 38 -16.76 2.17 9.65
C ILE A 38 -15.91 1.45 10.68
N SER A 39 -16.24 1.54 11.97
CA SER A 39 -15.44 0.94 13.05
C SER A 39 -15.39 -0.58 12.99
N GLU A 40 -16.42 -1.23 12.44
CA GLU A 40 -16.52 -2.68 12.34
C GLU A 40 -15.81 -3.23 11.09
N ASN A 41 -15.57 -2.42 10.06
CA ASN A 41 -15.07 -2.88 8.77
C ASN A 41 -13.74 -2.24 8.32
N VAL A 42 -13.27 -1.21 9.01
CA VAL A 42 -12.04 -0.50 8.64
C VAL A 42 -11.07 -0.50 9.81
N CYS A 43 -9.83 -0.93 9.55
CA CYS A 43 -8.74 -0.83 10.51
C CYS A 43 -7.68 0.17 10.03
N TYR A 44 -6.97 0.75 11.00
CA TYR A 44 -5.69 1.38 10.74
C TYR A 44 -4.63 0.33 10.39
N PRO A 45 -3.50 0.73 9.80
CA PRO A 45 -2.44 -0.22 9.44
C PRO A 45 -1.86 -1.03 10.60
N ASP A 46 -2.09 -0.62 11.85
CA ASP A 46 -1.69 -1.35 13.05
C ASP A 46 -2.77 -2.34 13.56
N GLY A 47 -3.85 -2.56 12.81
CA GLY A 47 -4.95 -3.45 13.16
C GLY A 47 -5.98 -2.86 14.12
N THR A 48 -5.78 -1.63 14.60
CA THR A 48 -6.77 -0.97 15.47
C THR A 48 -7.99 -0.55 14.65
N PRO A 49 -9.23 -0.82 15.11
CA PRO A 49 -10.43 -0.34 14.43
C PRO A 49 -10.46 1.18 14.22
N ALA A 50 -10.87 1.62 13.04
CA ALA A 50 -10.94 3.03 12.70
C ALA A 50 -11.90 3.79 13.63
N LYS A 51 -11.48 4.99 14.03
CA LYS A 51 -12.22 5.82 14.99
C LYS A 51 -13.02 6.89 14.29
N CYS A 52 -14.29 7.02 14.67
CA CYS A 52 -15.17 8.08 14.23
C CYS A 52 -15.47 9.07 15.37
N VAL A 53 -15.75 10.32 15.00
CA VAL A 53 -16.29 11.34 15.89
C VAL A 53 -17.64 11.78 15.31
N VAL A 54 -18.72 11.46 15.99
CA VAL A 54 -20.06 11.93 15.60
C VAL A 54 -20.29 13.31 16.23
N SER A 55 -20.81 14.27 15.46
CA SER A 55 -21.19 15.58 16.01
C SER A 55 -22.16 15.41 17.16
N ASP A 56 -21.97 16.16 18.24
CA ASP A 56 -22.80 16.08 19.45
C ASP A 56 -24.27 16.47 19.19
N THR A 57 -24.51 17.26 18.15
CA THR A 57 -25.85 17.69 17.76
C THR A 57 -26.07 17.52 16.26
N THR A 58 -27.32 17.37 15.83
CA THR A 58 -27.70 17.51 14.42
C THR A 58 -27.40 18.91 13.91
N ILE A 59 -27.12 19.05 12.62
CA ILE A 59 -26.68 20.30 11.98
C ILE A 59 -27.77 20.79 11.03
N GLY A 60 -28.59 21.73 11.51
CA GLY A 60 -29.67 22.34 10.74
C GLY A 60 -29.40 23.78 10.30
N GLY A 61 -28.25 24.35 10.74
CA GLY A 61 -27.90 25.74 10.41
C GLY A 61 -26.44 26.05 10.77
N GLY A 62 -26.00 27.28 10.45
CA GLY A 62 -24.62 27.72 10.57
C GLY A 62 -24.04 27.67 12.00
N ALA A 63 -24.86 27.95 13.01
CA ALA A 63 -24.42 27.93 14.41
C ALA A 63 -24.05 26.48 14.86
N GLU A 64 -24.82 25.49 14.44
CA GLU A 64 -24.56 24.10 14.74
C GLU A 64 -23.40 23.56 13.90
N ALA A 65 -23.28 23.99 12.64
CA ALA A 65 -22.13 23.70 11.82
C ALA A 65 -20.82 24.20 12.45
N ALA A 66 -20.81 25.43 12.99
CA ALA A 66 -19.65 25.99 13.68
C ALA A 66 -19.26 25.19 14.94
N LYS A 67 -20.24 24.76 15.75
CA LYS A 67 -19.98 23.88 16.91
C LYS A 67 -19.39 22.55 16.52
N CYS A 68 -19.89 21.95 15.43
CA CYS A 68 -19.33 20.71 14.88
C CYS A 68 -17.87 20.90 14.44
N GLU A 69 -17.54 22.01 13.76
CA GLU A 69 -16.17 22.34 13.38
C GLU A 69 -15.25 22.53 14.59
N GLU A 70 -15.73 23.21 15.64
CA GLU A 70 -14.99 23.38 16.89
C GLU A 70 -14.69 22.00 17.53
N GLN A 71 -15.68 21.13 17.67
CA GLN A 71 -15.52 19.77 18.16
C GLN A 71 -14.47 18.99 17.33
N PHE A 72 -14.59 19.00 16.01
CA PHE A 72 -13.72 18.23 15.11
C PHE A 72 -12.28 18.75 15.09
N SER A 73 -12.09 20.06 15.28
CA SER A 73 -10.76 20.68 15.28
C SER A 73 -9.83 20.14 16.38
N THR A 74 -10.40 19.70 17.51
CA THR A 74 -9.65 19.14 18.66
C THR A 74 -9.39 17.63 18.53
N GLU A 75 -10.07 16.96 17.59
CA GLU A 75 -10.19 15.51 17.53
C GLU A 75 -9.31 14.82 16.47
N ASN A 76 -8.47 15.57 15.76
CA ASN A 76 -7.67 15.07 14.64
C ASN A 76 -8.53 14.45 13.52
N VAL A 77 -9.63 15.10 13.16
CA VAL A 77 -10.48 14.70 12.05
C VAL A 77 -9.78 15.03 10.72
N VAL A 78 -9.58 14.01 9.89
CA VAL A 78 -8.92 14.13 8.57
C VAL A 78 -9.90 14.08 7.41
N ALA A 79 -11.07 13.52 7.65
CA ALA A 79 -12.14 13.40 6.67
C ALA A 79 -13.51 13.54 7.35
N THR A 80 -14.50 13.96 6.58
CA THR A 80 -15.88 14.08 7.07
C THR A 80 -16.84 13.32 6.17
N LEU A 81 -17.82 12.67 6.80
CA LEU A 81 -18.98 12.08 6.15
C LEU A 81 -20.23 12.79 6.66
N SER A 82 -20.84 13.61 5.81
CA SER A 82 -22.17 14.17 6.10
C SER A 82 -23.23 13.15 5.74
N VAL A 83 -24.21 12.96 6.61
CA VAL A 83 -25.34 12.05 6.38
C VAL A 83 -26.66 12.80 6.57
N THR A 84 -27.63 12.55 5.69
CA THR A 84 -28.94 13.21 5.78
C THR A 84 -30.06 12.35 5.21
N PRO A 85 -31.21 12.26 5.92
CA PRO A 85 -32.42 11.65 5.38
C PRO A 85 -33.25 12.60 4.51
N CYS A 86 -32.97 13.91 4.52
CA CYS A 86 -33.90 14.90 4.02
C CYS A 86 -33.24 16.10 3.33
N TRP A 87 -34.03 17.02 2.82
CA TRP A 87 -33.58 18.34 2.42
C TRP A 87 -33.03 19.12 3.63
N CYS A 88 -31.95 19.87 3.41
CA CYS A 88 -31.33 20.74 4.42
C CYS A 88 -30.84 22.04 3.77
N TYR A 89 -30.51 23.03 4.58
CA TYR A 89 -29.92 24.29 4.11
C TYR A 89 -28.45 24.09 3.75
N GLY A 90 -28.16 23.88 2.47
CA GLY A 90 -26.85 23.45 2.00
C GLY A 90 -25.72 24.41 2.36
N MET A 91 -25.91 25.72 2.18
CA MET A 91 -24.82 26.68 2.42
C MET A 91 -24.44 26.83 3.89
N GLU A 92 -25.38 26.61 4.79
CA GLU A 92 -25.18 26.75 6.23
C GLU A 92 -24.64 25.48 6.90
N THR A 93 -24.81 24.33 6.28
CA THR A 93 -24.61 23.03 6.94
C THR A 93 -23.44 22.19 6.40
N TYR A 94 -22.94 22.45 5.19
CA TYR A 94 -21.86 21.67 4.61
C TYR A 94 -20.50 21.96 5.29
N ASP A 95 -19.58 21.00 5.19
CA ASP A 95 -18.21 21.14 5.71
C ASP A 95 -17.39 22.11 4.86
N MET A 96 -17.04 23.27 5.40
CA MET A 96 -16.23 24.30 4.74
C MET A 96 -14.72 24.17 4.97
N ASN A 97 -14.26 23.22 5.80
CA ASN A 97 -12.84 23.06 6.10
C ASN A 97 -12.07 22.57 4.85
N PRO A 98 -11.16 23.35 4.24
CA PRO A 98 -10.45 22.94 3.04
C PRO A 98 -9.47 21.79 3.26
N LYS A 99 -9.15 21.45 4.51
CA LYS A 99 -8.15 20.43 4.87
C LYS A 99 -8.75 19.04 5.06
N THR A 100 -10.07 18.91 5.17
CA THR A 100 -10.73 17.60 5.32
C THR A 100 -11.10 17.02 3.96
N ILE A 101 -10.99 15.69 3.83
CA ILE A 101 -11.54 14.94 2.69
C ILE A 101 -13.03 14.72 2.95
N LYS A 102 -13.88 14.92 1.95
CA LYS A 102 -15.33 15.03 2.13
C LYS A 102 -16.10 13.96 1.40
N ALA A 103 -17.08 13.35 2.11
CA ALA A 103 -18.15 12.57 1.50
C ALA A 103 -19.51 13.02 2.04
N VAL A 104 -20.54 12.78 1.25
CA VAL A 104 -21.94 13.04 1.65
C VAL A 104 -22.77 11.84 1.25
N TRP A 105 -23.53 11.30 2.21
CA TRP A 105 -24.56 10.30 1.99
C TRP A 105 -25.94 10.92 2.14
N GLY A 106 -26.69 10.98 1.03
CA GLY A 106 -28.09 11.39 1.00
C GLY A 106 -29.01 10.19 0.84
N LEU A 107 -30.02 10.08 1.73
CA LEU A 107 -31.01 9.00 1.64
C LEU A 107 -31.77 9.08 0.31
N ASN A 108 -31.89 7.97 -0.37
CA ASN A 108 -32.70 7.84 -1.57
C ASN A 108 -34.17 7.50 -1.20
N ALA A 109 -34.94 8.54 -0.86
CA ALA A 109 -36.37 8.43 -0.56
C ALA A 109 -37.17 9.58 -1.20
N THR A 110 -38.42 9.32 -1.57
CA THR A 110 -39.25 10.31 -2.28
C THR A 110 -39.84 11.37 -1.36
N GLU A 111 -40.28 11.00 -0.18
CA GLU A 111 -40.92 11.90 0.80
C GLU A 111 -39.89 12.69 1.60
N ARG A 112 -38.69 12.18 1.72
CA ARG A 112 -37.57 12.84 2.43
C ARG A 112 -36.37 12.86 1.49
N PRO A 113 -36.20 13.95 0.72
CA PRO A 113 -35.26 13.96 -0.40
C PRO A 113 -33.82 14.26 0.04
N GLY A 114 -33.17 13.38 0.76
CA GLY A 114 -31.75 13.45 1.09
C GLY A 114 -30.87 13.56 -0.14
N ALA A 115 -31.25 12.90 -1.23
CA ALA A 115 -30.62 13.00 -2.53
C ALA A 115 -30.61 14.42 -3.13
N VAL A 116 -31.66 15.20 -2.89
CA VAL A 116 -31.74 16.60 -3.37
C VAL A 116 -30.72 17.50 -2.62
N TYR A 117 -30.58 17.30 -1.32
CA TYR A 117 -29.51 17.96 -0.55
C TYR A 117 -28.12 17.52 -1.06
N LEU A 118 -27.91 16.23 -1.23
CA LEU A 118 -26.65 15.69 -1.77
C LEU A 118 -26.27 16.38 -3.08
N ALA A 119 -27.17 16.44 -4.06
CA ALA A 119 -26.91 17.07 -5.35
C ALA A 119 -26.56 18.57 -5.21
N ALA A 120 -27.30 19.30 -4.36
CA ALA A 120 -27.06 20.73 -4.09
C ALA A 120 -25.68 20.97 -3.47
N VAL A 121 -25.28 20.13 -2.50
CA VAL A 121 -24.00 20.26 -1.80
C VAL A 121 -22.82 19.82 -2.67
N MET A 122 -22.99 18.80 -3.52
CA MET A 122 -21.96 18.45 -4.52
C MET A 122 -21.67 19.60 -5.47
N ALA A 123 -22.70 20.31 -5.94
CA ALA A 123 -22.54 21.51 -6.76
C ALA A 123 -21.84 22.64 -5.98
N ALA A 124 -22.19 22.86 -4.71
CA ALA A 124 -21.55 23.86 -3.87
C ALA A 124 -20.06 23.56 -3.63
N TYR A 125 -19.71 22.31 -3.36
CA TYR A 125 -18.31 21.88 -3.25
C TYR A 125 -17.53 22.08 -4.55
N ALA A 126 -18.11 21.76 -5.70
CA ALA A 126 -17.49 21.99 -7.01
C ALA A 126 -17.21 23.50 -7.24
N GLN A 127 -18.17 24.39 -6.92
CA GLN A 127 -17.98 25.86 -7.02
C GLN A 127 -16.85 26.37 -6.11
N LYS A 128 -16.61 25.73 -4.98
CA LYS A 128 -15.56 26.12 -4.02
C LYS A 128 -14.21 25.48 -4.30
N GLY A 129 -14.09 24.62 -5.30
CA GLY A 129 -12.86 23.87 -5.56
C GLY A 129 -12.50 22.87 -4.47
N MET A 130 -13.51 22.35 -3.77
CA MET A 130 -13.39 21.34 -2.70
C MET A 130 -13.99 20.01 -3.18
N PRO A 131 -13.22 19.13 -3.82
CA PRO A 131 -13.74 17.85 -4.30
C PRO A 131 -14.34 17.01 -3.16
N ALA A 132 -15.54 16.47 -3.39
CA ALA A 132 -16.27 15.64 -2.45
C ALA A 132 -16.85 14.39 -3.12
N PHE A 133 -16.95 13.31 -2.35
CA PHE A 133 -17.49 12.02 -2.78
C PHE A 133 -19.01 11.98 -2.55
N SER A 134 -19.75 11.57 -3.58
CA SER A 134 -21.20 11.43 -3.54
C SER A 134 -21.58 9.98 -3.22
N ILE A 135 -22.35 9.76 -2.15
CA ILE A 135 -22.84 8.44 -1.76
C ILE A 135 -24.36 8.46 -1.85
N TYR A 136 -24.89 7.58 -2.69
CA TYR A 136 -26.30 7.50 -3.03
C TYR A 136 -26.69 6.06 -3.30
N GLY A 137 -27.75 5.57 -2.66
CA GLY A 137 -28.25 4.19 -2.84
C GLY A 137 -28.90 3.99 -4.19
N HIS A 138 -28.70 2.81 -4.80
CA HIS A 138 -29.29 2.46 -6.10
C HIS A 138 -30.81 2.42 -6.05
N ASP A 139 -31.35 1.79 -5.00
CA ASP A 139 -32.80 1.60 -4.87
C ASP A 139 -33.43 2.64 -3.92
N VAL A 140 -34.70 2.97 -4.18
CA VAL A 140 -35.51 3.84 -3.34
C VAL A 140 -35.84 3.15 -2.03
N GLN A 141 -35.59 3.84 -0.91
CA GLN A 141 -35.97 3.39 0.43
C GLN A 141 -37.25 4.08 0.89
N GLU A 142 -37.97 3.45 1.80
CA GLU A 142 -39.06 4.11 2.51
C GLU A 142 -38.52 5.25 3.39
N LYS A 143 -39.31 6.31 3.55
CA LYS A 143 -38.88 7.52 4.27
C LYS A 143 -38.35 7.28 5.69
N ASP A 144 -38.86 6.24 6.36
CA ASP A 144 -38.49 5.88 7.73
C ASP A 144 -37.47 4.75 7.82
N ASP A 145 -37.01 4.23 6.68
CA ASP A 145 -35.95 3.23 6.59
C ASP A 145 -34.58 3.90 6.68
N SER A 146 -33.89 3.69 7.79
CA SER A 146 -32.54 4.21 8.05
C SER A 146 -31.46 3.12 7.90
N THR A 147 -31.79 1.98 7.34
CA THR A 147 -30.81 0.92 7.07
C THR A 147 -29.81 1.39 6.00
N ILE A 148 -28.58 0.87 6.07
CA ILE A 148 -27.54 1.19 5.09
C ILE A 148 -27.58 0.09 4.02
N PRO A 149 -28.00 0.41 2.76
CA PRO A 149 -27.94 -0.54 1.66
C PRO A 149 -26.51 -0.99 1.38
N GLU A 150 -26.33 -2.17 0.81
CA GLU A 150 -25.02 -2.78 0.57
C GLU A 150 -24.13 -1.90 -0.30
N ASP A 151 -24.64 -1.34 -1.39
CA ASP A 151 -23.91 -0.44 -2.30
C ASP A 151 -23.51 0.89 -1.64
N VAL A 152 -24.29 1.37 -0.66
CA VAL A 152 -23.94 2.53 0.19
C VAL A 152 -22.87 2.14 1.19
N ALA A 153 -23.00 0.97 1.83
CA ALA A 153 -22.04 0.46 2.80
C ALA A 153 -20.64 0.29 2.16
N GLU A 154 -20.57 -0.30 0.98
CA GLU A 154 -19.32 -0.45 0.23
C GLU A 154 -18.64 0.90 -0.04
N LYS A 155 -19.39 1.92 -0.46
CA LYS A 155 -18.85 3.27 -0.71
C LYS A 155 -18.38 3.96 0.57
N ILE A 156 -19.12 3.82 1.68
CA ILE A 156 -18.73 4.37 3.00
C ILE A 156 -17.44 3.69 3.48
N ILE A 157 -17.34 2.36 3.41
CA ILE A 157 -16.17 1.60 3.84
C ILE A 157 -14.95 1.99 2.99
N ARG A 158 -15.08 2.02 1.66
CA ARG A 158 -14.01 2.42 0.74
C ARG A 158 -13.54 3.85 0.98
N PHE A 159 -14.47 4.80 1.12
CA PHE A 159 -14.13 6.17 1.49
C PHE A 159 -13.36 6.24 2.80
N ALA A 160 -13.86 5.56 3.84
CA ALA A 160 -13.26 5.57 5.16
C ALA A 160 -11.85 4.95 5.13
N LYS A 161 -11.67 3.80 4.48
CA LYS A 161 -10.38 3.12 4.33
C LYS A 161 -9.34 4.02 3.67
N CYS A 162 -9.69 4.65 2.55
CA CYS A 162 -8.78 5.55 1.84
C CYS A 162 -8.49 6.83 2.64
N ALA A 163 -9.49 7.39 3.32
CA ALA A 163 -9.32 8.60 4.10
C ALA A 163 -8.42 8.40 5.34
N VAL A 164 -8.58 7.27 6.05
CA VAL A 164 -7.67 6.94 7.17
C VAL A 164 -6.26 6.64 6.68
N SER A 165 -6.11 6.06 5.47
CA SER A 165 -4.81 5.83 4.83
C SER A 165 -4.07 7.16 4.55
N VAL A 166 -4.77 8.16 4.00
CA VAL A 166 -4.23 9.52 3.81
C VAL A 166 -3.82 10.14 5.16
N GLY A 167 -4.68 10.03 6.16
CA GLY A 167 -4.38 10.55 7.50
C GLY A 167 -3.24 9.82 8.21
N TRP A 168 -3.07 8.53 7.95
CA TRP A 168 -2.00 7.72 8.53
C TRP A 168 -0.62 8.10 8.00
N MET A 169 -0.51 8.40 6.72
CA MET A 169 0.75 8.84 6.08
C MET A 169 1.20 10.21 6.57
N LYS A 170 0.24 11.11 6.81
CA LYS A 170 0.53 12.52 7.09
C LYS A 170 1.52 12.70 8.25
N ASP A 171 2.51 13.58 8.04
CA ASP A 171 3.56 13.94 9.00
C ASP A 171 4.53 12.80 9.38
N LYS A 172 4.46 11.65 8.71
CA LYS A 172 5.46 10.58 8.80
C LYS A 172 6.63 10.79 7.82
N SER A 173 7.55 9.84 7.79
CA SER A 173 8.73 9.91 6.93
C SER A 173 8.81 8.72 5.97
N TYR A 174 9.36 8.97 4.78
CA TYR A 174 9.99 7.96 3.93
C TYR A 174 11.50 8.07 4.14
N VAL A 175 12.14 6.98 4.53
CA VAL A 175 13.58 6.97 4.85
C VAL A 175 14.36 6.33 3.69
N ASN A 176 15.20 7.16 3.06
CA ASN A 176 16.15 6.71 2.04
C ASN A 176 17.48 6.38 2.71
N ILE A 177 17.90 5.11 2.67
CA ILE A 177 19.21 4.68 3.15
C ILE A 177 20.13 4.54 1.95
N GLY A 178 21.02 5.51 1.78
CA GLY A 178 21.83 5.70 0.58
C GLY A 178 21.08 6.38 -0.58
N GLY A 179 21.60 6.23 -1.79
CA GLY A 179 20.99 6.72 -3.02
C GLY A 179 20.17 5.65 -3.75
N VAL A 180 19.91 5.88 -5.04
CA VAL A 180 19.32 4.89 -5.94
C VAL A 180 20.43 4.03 -6.54
N THR A 181 20.27 2.72 -6.45
CA THR A 181 21.24 1.75 -6.97
C THR A 181 21.41 1.88 -8.48
N MET A 182 22.65 1.75 -8.95
CA MET A 182 23.03 1.66 -10.37
C MET A 182 22.43 2.78 -11.24
N GLY A 183 21.97 3.89 -10.64
CA GLY A 183 21.32 4.97 -11.37
C GLY A 183 20.05 4.54 -12.11
N ILE A 184 19.23 3.66 -11.50
CA ILE A 184 17.99 3.17 -12.11
C ILE A 184 17.13 4.35 -12.55
N ALA A 185 16.97 4.49 -13.86
CA ALA A 185 16.22 5.58 -14.44
C ALA A 185 14.73 5.51 -14.07
N GLY A 186 14.16 6.65 -13.66
CA GLY A 186 12.75 6.73 -13.27
C GLY A 186 12.44 6.26 -11.85
N ALA A 187 13.45 5.89 -11.04
CA ALA A 187 13.27 5.48 -9.65
C ALA A 187 13.33 6.65 -8.67
N TYR A 188 14.03 7.73 -9.03
CA TYR A 188 14.22 8.88 -8.16
C TYR A 188 12.95 9.72 -8.03
N CYS A 189 12.72 10.20 -6.81
CA CYS A 189 11.60 11.04 -6.46
C CYS A 189 12.08 12.26 -5.64
N ASN A 190 11.64 13.46 -6.01
CA ASN A 190 12.03 14.67 -5.31
C ASN A 190 11.19 14.93 -4.06
N ALA A 191 11.72 15.75 -3.13
CA ALA A 191 11.05 16.09 -1.87
C ALA A 191 9.65 16.71 -2.08
N SER A 192 9.46 17.47 -3.17
CA SER A 192 8.19 18.13 -3.45
C SER A 192 7.04 17.14 -3.68
N PHE A 193 7.32 15.99 -4.28
CA PHE A 193 6.31 14.94 -4.44
C PHE A 193 5.84 14.40 -3.08
N PHE A 194 6.78 14.01 -2.21
CA PHE A 194 6.45 13.51 -0.88
C PHE A 194 5.62 14.51 -0.07
N GLN A 195 6.05 15.77 -0.08
CA GLN A 195 5.41 16.80 0.74
C GLN A 195 4.03 17.22 0.19
N LYS A 196 3.93 17.47 -1.11
CA LYS A 196 2.71 18.03 -1.71
C LYS A 196 1.60 17.00 -1.95
N TYR A 197 1.98 15.78 -2.33
CA TYR A 197 1.00 14.74 -2.64
C TYR A 197 0.70 13.82 -1.46
N LEU A 198 1.72 13.44 -0.69
CA LEU A 198 1.59 12.43 0.36
C LEU A 198 1.57 13.02 1.78
N GLY A 199 2.01 14.28 1.96
CA GLY A 199 2.15 14.90 3.27
C GLY A 199 3.24 14.26 4.15
N ILE A 200 4.26 13.67 3.52
CA ILE A 200 5.35 12.91 4.14
C ILE A 200 6.65 13.73 4.07
N ARG A 201 7.55 13.51 5.04
CA ARG A 201 8.94 14.01 5.00
C ARG A 201 9.83 12.97 4.33
N PRO A 202 10.56 13.30 3.26
CA PRO A 202 11.67 12.45 2.81
C PRO A 202 12.89 12.70 3.71
N GLU A 203 13.47 11.62 4.22
CA GLU A 203 14.68 11.61 5.03
C GLU A 203 15.79 10.86 4.31
N TRP A 204 17.03 11.29 4.45
CA TRP A 204 18.19 10.58 3.89
C TRP A 204 19.15 10.19 5.00
N VAL A 205 19.61 8.94 4.96
CA VAL A 205 20.60 8.38 5.88
C VAL A 205 21.76 7.85 5.04
N ASP A 206 22.97 8.27 5.32
CA ASP A 206 24.16 7.71 4.70
C ASP A 206 24.37 6.26 5.17
N MET A 207 24.70 5.36 4.27
CA MET A 207 24.91 3.93 4.60
C MET A 207 26.06 3.71 5.59
N THR A 208 27.02 4.63 5.67
CA THR A 208 28.10 4.59 6.66
C THR A 208 27.60 4.66 8.11
N GLU A 209 26.37 5.16 8.33
CA GLU A 209 25.76 5.15 9.67
C GLU A 209 25.55 3.72 10.18
N ILE A 210 25.21 2.78 9.30
CA ILE A 210 25.09 1.35 9.66
C ILE A 210 26.47 0.83 10.10
N CYS A 211 27.52 1.12 9.31
CA CYS A 211 28.89 0.72 9.65
C CYS A 211 29.34 1.31 10.98
N ARG A 212 29.06 2.60 11.22
CA ARG A 212 29.37 3.28 12.48
C ARG A 212 28.70 2.58 13.66
N ARG A 213 27.41 2.31 13.56
CA ARG A 213 26.66 1.64 14.63
C ARG A 213 27.13 0.21 14.88
N ILE A 214 27.43 -0.56 13.84
CA ILE A 214 28.02 -1.91 13.99
C ILE A 214 29.37 -1.81 14.71
N THR A 215 30.26 -0.90 14.27
CA THR A 215 31.62 -0.74 14.82
C THR A 215 31.60 -0.33 16.28
N LEU A 216 30.68 0.55 16.67
CA LEU A 216 30.58 1.07 18.03
C LEU A 216 29.63 0.28 18.94
N GLY A 217 28.98 -0.78 18.41
CA GLY A 217 28.03 -1.60 19.17
C GLY A 217 26.73 -0.86 19.52
N ILE A 218 26.26 0.06 18.65
CA ILE A 218 25.04 0.86 18.85
C ILE A 218 23.83 0.09 18.31
N TYR A 219 23.45 -0.95 19.00
CA TYR A 219 22.25 -1.77 18.78
C TYR A 219 21.91 -2.49 20.08
N ASP A 220 20.67 -2.96 20.22
CA ASP A 220 20.25 -3.74 21.38
C ASP A 220 20.88 -5.14 21.33
N HIS A 221 21.82 -5.42 22.25
CA HIS A 221 22.56 -6.67 22.29
C HIS A 221 21.68 -7.86 22.71
N ASP A 222 20.73 -7.65 23.65
CA ASP A 222 19.83 -8.70 24.08
C ASP A 222 18.89 -9.12 22.92
N GLU A 223 18.41 -8.14 22.16
CA GLU A 223 17.59 -8.40 20.98
C GLU A 223 18.39 -9.00 19.83
N TYR A 224 19.68 -8.65 19.71
CA TYR A 224 20.57 -9.31 18.75
C TYR A 224 20.68 -10.80 19.01
N ASP A 225 20.93 -11.20 20.25
CA ASP A 225 21.05 -12.60 20.63
C ASP A 225 19.75 -13.38 20.31
N LYS A 226 18.59 -12.76 20.61
CA LYS A 226 17.27 -13.33 20.29
C LYS A 226 17.06 -13.48 18.78
N ALA A 227 17.33 -12.41 18.01
CA ALA A 227 17.13 -12.40 16.55
C ALA A 227 18.08 -13.40 15.88
N TYR A 228 19.34 -13.45 16.28
CA TYR A 228 20.33 -14.37 15.72
C TYR A 228 19.99 -15.84 16.01
N ALA A 229 19.55 -16.15 17.25
CA ALA A 229 19.09 -17.49 17.59
C ALA A 229 17.87 -17.91 16.75
N TRP A 230 16.90 -17.01 16.58
CA TRP A 230 15.72 -17.25 15.74
C TRP A 230 16.09 -17.48 14.27
N ILE A 231 17.03 -16.69 13.73
CA ILE A 231 17.55 -16.88 12.36
C ILE A 231 18.15 -18.28 12.19
N LYS A 232 19.00 -18.71 13.13
CA LYS A 232 19.63 -20.03 13.07
C LYS A 232 18.64 -21.19 13.17
N GLU A 233 17.49 -20.98 13.80
CA GLU A 233 16.42 -21.98 13.95
C GLU A 233 15.46 -21.99 12.75
N ASN A 234 15.12 -20.83 12.19
CA ASN A 234 13.99 -20.67 11.27
C ASN A 234 14.40 -20.31 9.83
N CYS A 235 15.62 -19.79 9.61
CA CYS A 235 16.07 -19.42 8.29
C CYS A 235 16.94 -20.56 7.70
N LYS A 236 16.27 -21.46 6.99
CA LYS A 236 16.94 -22.60 6.35
C LYS A 236 17.82 -22.11 5.20
N GLU A 237 19.11 -22.40 5.25
CA GLU A 237 20.01 -22.12 4.12
C GLU A 237 19.66 -23.01 2.92
N GLY A 238 19.49 -22.37 1.76
CA GLY A 238 19.24 -23.02 0.48
C GLY A 238 20.53 -23.43 -0.23
N PHE A 239 20.44 -23.63 -1.54
CA PHE A 239 21.62 -23.95 -2.33
C PHE A 239 22.55 -22.74 -2.48
N ASP A 240 23.85 -23.02 -2.67
CA ASP A 240 24.85 -22.00 -2.96
C ASP A 240 25.07 -21.90 -4.48
N VAL A 241 24.58 -20.85 -5.09
CA VAL A 241 24.73 -20.57 -6.52
C VAL A 241 26.19 -20.37 -6.94
N ASN A 242 27.09 -20.11 -6.00
CA ASN A 242 28.53 -19.92 -6.22
C ASN A 242 29.32 -21.22 -6.14
N ALA A 243 28.70 -22.30 -5.63
CA ALA A 243 29.39 -23.57 -5.42
C ALA A 243 29.97 -24.13 -6.73
N GLY A 244 31.26 -24.43 -6.71
CA GLY A 244 31.98 -24.97 -7.87
C GLY A 244 32.30 -23.98 -8.99
N LYS A 245 31.96 -22.68 -8.82
CA LYS A 245 32.35 -21.63 -9.75
C LYS A 245 33.81 -21.18 -9.50
N ASP A 246 34.55 -20.97 -10.57
CA ASP A 246 35.88 -20.34 -10.53
C ASP A 246 35.65 -18.80 -10.49
N LEU A 247 35.61 -18.25 -9.28
CA LEU A 247 35.31 -16.84 -9.08
C LEU A 247 36.53 -15.97 -9.40
N PRO A 248 36.37 -14.86 -10.15
CA PRO A 248 37.43 -13.90 -10.38
C PRO A 248 38.05 -13.38 -9.08
N GLU A 249 39.39 -13.19 -9.09
CA GLU A 249 40.14 -12.72 -7.91
C GLU A 249 39.57 -11.40 -7.33
N VAL A 250 39.01 -10.53 -8.17
CA VAL A 250 38.38 -9.26 -7.72
C VAL A 250 37.20 -9.51 -6.78
N ILE A 251 36.46 -10.60 -6.94
CA ILE A 251 35.34 -10.95 -6.07
C ILE A 251 35.85 -11.39 -4.71
N THR A 252 36.82 -12.31 -4.69
CA THR A 252 37.39 -12.83 -3.44
C THR A 252 38.10 -11.73 -2.63
N LYS A 253 38.75 -10.78 -3.30
CA LYS A 253 39.39 -9.64 -2.67
C LYS A 253 38.40 -8.57 -2.15
N SER A 254 37.19 -8.54 -2.64
CA SER A 254 36.18 -7.54 -2.25
C SER A 254 35.50 -7.86 -0.90
N LYS A 255 35.56 -9.11 -0.45
CA LYS A 255 34.88 -9.50 0.80
C LYS A 255 35.61 -8.96 2.02
N VAL A 256 34.90 -8.15 2.80
CA VAL A 256 35.35 -7.60 4.08
C VAL A 256 34.86 -8.44 5.25
N VAL A 257 33.68 -9.04 5.10
CA VAL A 257 33.08 -9.93 6.10
C VAL A 257 33.36 -11.36 5.71
N ASP A 258 33.74 -12.18 6.68
CA ASP A 258 33.88 -13.63 6.51
C ASP A 258 32.52 -14.23 6.12
N PRO A 259 32.43 -15.04 5.05
CA PRO A 259 31.17 -15.67 4.63
C PRO A 259 30.42 -16.41 5.76
N ASP A 260 31.15 -17.01 6.69
CA ASP A 260 30.55 -17.73 7.83
C ASP A 260 29.97 -16.77 8.88
N LYS A 261 30.26 -15.47 8.77
CA LYS A 261 29.75 -14.40 9.63
C LYS A 261 28.74 -13.48 8.93
N ASP A 262 28.35 -13.80 7.70
CA ASP A 262 27.37 -13.00 6.98
C ASP A 262 26.07 -12.84 7.80
N TRP A 263 25.57 -13.91 8.44
CA TRP A 263 24.38 -13.85 9.30
C TRP A 263 24.54 -12.94 10.52
N GLU A 264 25.73 -12.93 11.16
CA GLU A 264 25.98 -12.03 12.29
C GLU A 264 25.92 -10.56 11.87
N PHE A 265 26.53 -10.25 10.71
CA PHE A 265 26.52 -8.90 10.15
C PHE A 265 25.11 -8.45 9.78
N ILE A 266 24.37 -9.29 9.04
CA ILE A 266 23.02 -9.04 8.54
C ILE A 266 22.04 -8.85 9.71
N THR A 267 22.16 -9.65 10.77
CA THR A 267 21.34 -9.49 11.97
C THR A 267 21.55 -8.11 12.62
N LYS A 268 22.80 -7.68 12.81
CA LYS A 268 23.12 -6.35 13.33
C LYS A 268 22.58 -5.25 12.43
N MET A 269 22.78 -5.38 11.11
CA MET A 269 22.26 -4.45 10.12
C MET A 269 20.74 -4.30 10.20
N THR A 270 20.02 -5.41 10.33
CA THR A 270 18.55 -5.42 10.39
C THR A 270 18.04 -4.69 11.62
N LEU A 271 18.62 -4.94 12.80
CA LEU A 271 18.29 -4.21 14.03
C LEU A 271 18.57 -2.73 13.91
N ILE A 272 19.74 -2.36 13.40
CA ILE A 272 20.14 -0.96 13.20
C ILE A 272 19.21 -0.24 12.24
N VAL A 273 18.86 -0.86 11.11
CA VAL A 273 17.90 -0.30 10.15
C VAL A 273 16.55 -0.07 10.81
N ARG A 274 16.01 -1.06 11.52
CA ARG A 274 14.75 -0.93 12.25
C ARG A 274 14.81 0.24 13.25
N ASP A 275 15.89 0.35 14.02
CA ASP A 275 16.06 1.40 15.02
C ASP A 275 16.21 2.79 14.37
N ILE A 276 16.84 2.90 13.20
CA ILE A 276 16.84 4.13 12.40
C ILE A 276 15.41 4.53 12.01
N LEU A 277 14.57 3.58 11.64
CA LEU A 277 13.20 3.87 11.21
C LEU A 277 12.29 4.28 12.37
N PHE A 278 12.33 3.54 13.47
CA PHE A 278 11.31 3.62 14.54
C PHE A 278 11.83 4.14 15.87
N GLY A 279 13.14 4.18 16.05
CA GLY A 279 13.79 4.44 17.34
C GLY A 279 13.81 3.20 18.25
N ASN A 280 14.61 3.29 19.32
CA ASN A 280 14.75 2.23 20.31
C ASN A 280 15.14 2.82 21.66
N LYS A 281 14.26 2.67 22.67
CA LYS A 281 14.50 3.17 24.04
C LYS A 281 15.73 2.54 24.71
N LYS A 282 16.10 1.31 24.34
CA LYS A 282 17.28 0.66 24.86
C LYS A 282 18.56 1.41 24.51
N LEU A 283 18.63 2.02 23.33
CA LEU A 283 19.74 2.87 22.93
C LEU A 283 19.84 4.11 23.81
N ASP A 284 18.71 4.70 24.23
CA ASP A 284 18.67 5.82 25.16
C ASP A 284 19.25 5.42 26.54
N GLU A 285 18.87 4.26 27.05
CA GLU A 285 19.41 3.68 28.28
C GLU A 285 20.93 3.41 28.20
N MET A 286 21.44 3.10 26.99
CA MET A 286 22.86 2.90 26.71
C MET A 286 23.63 4.23 26.54
N GLY A 287 22.95 5.37 26.59
CA GLY A 287 23.53 6.71 26.42
C GLY A 287 23.57 7.22 24.99
N TRP A 288 22.93 6.53 24.04
CA TRP A 288 22.82 6.91 22.64
C TRP A 288 21.50 7.63 22.38
N HIS A 289 21.34 8.84 22.96
CA HIS A 289 20.06 9.58 22.98
C HIS A 289 19.59 10.00 21.59
N GLU A 290 20.49 10.38 20.70
CA GLU A 290 20.15 10.79 19.33
C GLU A 290 19.76 9.59 18.46
N GLU A 291 20.50 8.50 18.56
CA GLU A 291 20.26 7.26 17.84
C GLU A 291 18.97 6.54 18.27
N ALA A 292 18.53 6.80 19.49
CA ALA A 292 17.32 6.24 20.07
C ALA A 292 16.02 6.81 19.48
N LEU A 293 16.07 8.02 18.87
CA LEU A 293 14.87 8.75 18.47
C LEU A 293 14.13 8.15 17.26
N GLY A 294 14.85 7.58 16.30
CA GLY A 294 14.28 7.11 15.03
C GLY A 294 13.75 8.24 14.13
N LYS A 295 13.19 7.86 13.00
CA LYS A 295 12.73 8.78 11.94
C LYS A 295 11.22 8.83 11.76
N ASN A 296 10.42 8.16 12.60
CA ASN A 296 8.96 8.06 12.46
C ASN A 296 8.54 7.58 11.05
N ALA A 297 9.19 6.53 10.55
CA ALA A 297 9.02 6.05 9.19
C ALA A 297 7.67 5.38 8.96
N VAL A 298 7.12 5.52 7.75
CA VAL A 298 5.99 4.74 7.23
C VAL A 298 6.42 3.83 6.09
N ALA A 299 7.53 4.14 5.46
CA ALA A 299 8.18 3.35 4.42
C ALA A 299 9.65 3.72 4.34
N ALA A 300 10.45 2.86 3.71
CA ALA A 300 11.86 3.09 3.51
C ALA A 300 12.38 2.39 2.25
N GLY A 301 13.64 2.62 1.92
CA GLY A 301 14.38 1.88 0.92
C GLY A 301 15.87 1.87 1.22
N PHE A 302 16.54 0.81 0.79
CA PHE A 302 17.98 0.67 0.93
C PHE A 302 18.64 0.61 -0.45
N GLN A 303 19.76 1.29 -0.62
CA GLN A 303 20.45 1.35 -1.91
C GLN A 303 20.77 -0.04 -2.48
N GLY A 304 21.07 -1.02 -1.68
CA GLY A 304 21.27 -2.42 -2.12
C GLY A 304 22.48 -2.61 -3.00
N GLN A 305 22.29 -3.13 -4.20
CA GLN A 305 23.34 -3.51 -5.14
C GLN A 305 24.30 -2.37 -5.49
N ARG A 306 25.57 -2.72 -5.69
CA ARG A 306 26.71 -1.86 -5.99
C ARG A 306 27.08 -0.91 -4.84
N ASN A 307 28.30 -0.46 -4.80
CA ASN A 307 28.89 0.30 -3.71
C ASN A 307 28.85 -0.47 -2.38
N TRP A 308 27.69 -0.59 -1.75
CA TRP A 308 27.51 -1.36 -0.51
C TRP A 308 27.85 -2.84 -0.74
N THR A 309 27.15 -3.50 -1.67
CA THR A 309 27.31 -4.94 -1.93
C THR A 309 28.56 -5.31 -2.72
N ASP A 310 29.32 -4.36 -3.21
CA ASP A 310 30.69 -4.58 -3.68
C ASP A 310 31.68 -4.80 -2.51
N TRP A 311 31.25 -4.49 -1.28
CA TRP A 311 32.10 -4.45 -0.11
C TRP A 311 31.54 -5.25 1.09
N LEU A 312 30.23 -5.14 1.37
CA LEU A 312 29.55 -5.69 2.55
C LEU A 312 28.40 -6.61 2.15
N PRO A 313 27.93 -7.50 3.07
CA PRO A 313 26.76 -8.33 2.84
C PRO A 313 25.54 -7.54 2.38
N ASN A 314 24.72 -8.13 1.51
CA ASN A 314 23.52 -7.49 0.97
C ASN A 314 22.45 -7.22 2.04
N ALA A 315 21.43 -6.46 1.68
CA ALA A 315 20.32 -6.08 2.57
C ALA A 315 19.08 -6.97 2.41
N ASP A 316 19.13 -8.00 1.58
CA ASP A 316 17.95 -8.76 1.16
C ASP A 316 17.16 -9.34 2.34
N PHE A 317 17.85 -9.88 3.36
CA PHE A 317 17.17 -10.33 4.58
C PHE A 317 16.47 -9.17 5.30
N THR A 318 17.15 -8.03 5.43
CA THR A 318 16.58 -6.84 6.08
C THR A 318 15.33 -6.37 5.34
N GLU A 319 15.39 -6.28 4.01
CA GLU A 319 14.28 -5.84 3.15
C GLU A 319 13.10 -6.81 3.23
N SER A 320 13.37 -8.12 3.14
CA SER A 320 12.35 -9.17 3.23
C SER A 320 11.66 -9.16 4.59
N ILE A 321 12.41 -9.16 5.69
CA ILE A 321 11.83 -9.20 7.05
C ILE A 321 11.10 -7.90 7.39
N MET A 322 11.62 -6.74 6.99
CA MET A 322 10.91 -5.48 7.22
C MET A 322 9.57 -5.44 6.48
N ALA A 323 9.53 -5.91 5.22
CA ALA A 323 8.31 -5.95 4.42
C ALA A 323 7.31 -7.05 4.84
N SER A 324 7.75 -8.09 5.57
CA SER A 324 6.91 -9.21 6.00
C SER A 324 6.03 -8.87 7.20
N SER A 325 4.97 -9.66 7.39
CA SER A 325 3.99 -9.54 8.50
C SER A 325 4.49 -10.13 9.83
N PHE A 326 5.74 -10.56 9.90
CA PHE A 326 6.33 -11.18 11.09
C PHE A 326 7.87 -11.02 11.12
N ASP A 327 8.44 -11.22 12.31
CA ASP A 327 9.88 -11.33 12.57
C ASP A 327 10.13 -12.25 13.77
N TRP A 328 11.32 -12.18 14.39
CA TRP A 328 11.70 -12.94 15.59
C TRP A 328 10.87 -12.60 16.85
N ASN A 329 10.06 -11.55 16.82
CA ASN A 329 9.12 -11.18 17.86
C ASN A 329 7.69 -11.72 17.61
N GLY A 330 7.48 -12.46 16.52
CA GLY A 330 6.19 -12.93 16.06
C GLY A 330 5.57 -11.96 15.03
N LYS A 331 4.23 -11.89 15.00
CA LYS A 331 3.53 -11.04 14.02
C LYS A 331 3.77 -9.56 14.27
N LYS A 332 3.96 -8.79 13.20
CA LYS A 332 4.19 -7.35 13.21
C LYS A 332 3.57 -6.67 12.00
N MET A 333 3.33 -5.37 12.11
CA MET A 333 2.94 -4.56 10.97
C MET A 333 4.06 -4.56 9.90
N PRO A 334 3.75 -4.92 8.64
CA PRO A 334 4.69 -4.80 7.53
C PRO A 334 5.18 -3.37 7.39
N THR A 335 6.46 -3.21 7.11
CA THR A 335 7.06 -1.92 6.76
C THR A 335 7.43 -1.96 5.29
N PRO A 336 6.73 -1.24 4.41
CA PRO A 336 7.11 -1.11 3.01
C PRO A 336 8.58 -0.73 2.88
N PHE A 337 9.38 -1.59 2.26
CA PHE A 337 10.83 -1.43 2.21
C PHE A 337 11.33 -1.74 0.79
N ALA A 338 11.74 -0.69 0.08
CA ALA A 338 12.08 -0.80 -1.33
C ALA A 338 13.50 -1.33 -1.54
N THR A 339 13.61 -2.42 -2.27
CA THR A 339 14.87 -2.93 -2.81
C THR A 339 15.49 -1.87 -3.73
N GLU A 340 16.83 -1.78 -3.71
CA GLU A 340 17.60 -0.86 -4.55
C GLU A 340 17.25 0.63 -4.35
N ASN A 341 16.49 0.92 -3.29
CA ASN A 341 15.89 2.22 -2.98
C ASN A 341 15.17 2.87 -4.19
N ASP A 342 14.43 2.04 -4.97
CA ASP A 342 13.48 2.60 -5.91
C ASP A 342 12.34 3.28 -5.12
N THR A 343 12.50 4.58 -4.90
CA THR A 343 11.60 5.37 -4.06
C THR A 343 10.17 5.39 -4.57
N LEU A 344 9.96 5.41 -5.89
CA LEU A 344 8.61 5.37 -6.46
C LEU A 344 7.95 4.01 -6.28
N ASN A 345 8.74 2.92 -6.33
CA ASN A 345 8.23 1.60 -5.98
C ASN A 345 7.96 1.47 -4.48
N GLY A 346 8.81 2.05 -3.62
CA GLY A 346 8.58 2.12 -2.17
C GLY A 346 7.30 2.88 -1.81
N VAL A 347 7.00 3.98 -2.52
CA VAL A 347 5.71 4.68 -2.40
C VAL A 347 4.56 3.76 -2.86
N SER A 348 4.75 3.02 -3.96
CA SER A 348 3.75 2.06 -4.44
C SER A 348 3.49 0.96 -3.41
N MET A 349 4.56 0.41 -2.78
CA MET A 349 4.44 -0.53 -1.67
C MET A 349 3.61 0.05 -0.52
N MET A 350 3.87 1.29 -0.14
CA MET A 350 3.14 1.98 0.93
C MET A 350 1.67 2.15 0.59
N LEU A 351 1.33 2.64 -0.61
CA LEU A 351 -0.06 2.82 -1.02
C LEU A 351 -0.81 1.48 -1.10
N GLY A 352 -0.18 0.46 -1.66
CA GLY A 352 -0.74 -0.89 -1.74
C GLY A 352 -1.00 -1.50 -0.35
N ASN A 353 -0.02 -1.45 0.56
CA ASN A 353 -0.17 -1.93 1.94
C ASN A 353 -1.30 -1.22 2.68
N LEU A 354 -1.42 0.10 2.53
CA LEU A 354 -2.44 0.90 3.20
C LEU A 354 -3.88 0.54 2.80
N VAL A 355 -4.11 0.08 1.58
CA VAL A 355 -5.47 -0.27 1.12
C VAL A 355 -5.77 -1.75 1.22
N SER A 356 -4.76 -2.63 1.09
CA SER A 356 -4.93 -4.08 1.16
C SER A 356 -4.81 -4.64 2.57
N ASP A 357 -4.18 -3.91 3.50
CA ASP A 357 -3.75 -4.37 4.83
C ASP A 357 -2.75 -5.53 4.82
N THR A 358 -2.26 -5.94 3.64
CA THR A 358 -1.34 -7.07 3.47
C THR A 358 0.08 -6.62 3.17
N ALA A 359 1.05 -7.49 3.39
CA ALA A 359 2.44 -7.22 3.09
C ALA A 359 2.63 -6.92 1.59
N PRO A 360 3.33 -5.82 1.23
CA PRO A 360 3.57 -5.50 -0.17
C PRO A 360 4.80 -6.24 -0.69
N CYS A 361 4.70 -6.85 -1.87
CA CYS A 361 5.79 -7.54 -2.52
C CYS A 361 6.42 -6.66 -3.61
N PHE A 362 7.71 -6.42 -3.50
CA PHE A 362 8.51 -5.71 -4.52
C PHE A 362 8.90 -6.68 -5.64
N HIS A 363 8.84 -6.26 -6.90
CA HIS A 363 9.21 -7.07 -8.06
C HIS A 363 9.91 -6.25 -9.14
N ASP A 364 10.88 -6.90 -9.83
CA ASP A 364 11.27 -6.57 -11.19
C ASP A 364 10.18 -7.10 -12.14
N VAL A 365 9.66 -6.24 -12.99
CA VAL A 365 8.74 -6.63 -14.08
C VAL A 365 9.62 -7.11 -15.25
N ARG A 366 9.95 -8.42 -15.26
CA ARG A 366 11.10 -8.94 -16.01
C ARG A 366 10.79 -9.30 -17.45
N THR A 367 9.84 -10.20 -17.65
CA THR A 367 9.62 -10.82 -18.96
C THR A 367 8.18 -11.20 -19.18
N TYR A 368 7.65 -10.85 -20.33
CA TYR A 368 6.42 -11.43 -20.83
C TYR A 368 6.69 -12.77 -21.51
N TRP A 369 6.01 -13.81 -21.06
CA TRP A 369 5.97 -15.12 -21.69
C TRP A 369 4.67 -15.29 -22.48
N SER A 370 4.76 -15.25 -23.82
CA SER A 370 3.62 -15.65 -24.65
C SER A 370 3.39 -17.15 -24.57
N PRO A 371 2.16 -17.65 -24.80
CA PRO A 371 1.89 -19.08 -24.84
C PRO A 371 2.80 -19.82 -25.82
N ASP A 372 3.06 -19.24 -26.99
CA ASP A 372 3.92 -19.83 -28.02
C ASP A 372 5.40 -19.88 -27.59
N ALA A 373 5.88 -18.86 -26.89
CA ALA A 373 7.23 -18.83 -26.36
C ALA A 373 7.41 -19.86 -25.23
N CYS A 374 6.42 -19.98 -24.35
CA CYS A 374 6.42 -20.99 -23.30
C CYS A 374 6.47 -22.40 -23.91
N GLU A 375 5.59 -22.70 -24.86
CA GLU A 375 5.54 -24.01 -25.56
C GLU A 375 6.85 -24.32 -26.29
N ARG A 376 7.42 -23.37 -27.03
CA ARG A 376 8.70 -23.53 -27.73
C ARG A 376 9.85 -23.85 -26.79
N VAL A 377 9.85 -23.30 -25.58
CA VAL A 377 10.96 -23.44 -24.62
C VAL A 377 10.79 -24.64 -23.71
N THR A 378 9.58 -24.95 -23.30
CA THR A 378 9.28 -25.98 -22.30
C THR A 378 8.65 -27.25 -22.90
N GLY A 379 8.21 -27.19 -24.16
CA GLY A 379 7.43 -28.24 -24.81
C GLY A 379 5.96 -28.29 -24.37
N LYS A 380 5.52 -27.35 -23.53
CA LYS A 380 4.17 -27.31 -22.98
C LYS A 380 3.55 -25.91 -23.10
N ARG A 381 2.26 -25.85 -23.44
CA ARG A 381 1.48 -24.62 -23.49
C ARG A 381 0.90 -24.32 -22.11
N PRO A 382 0.93 -23.04 -21.65
CA PRO A 382 0.34 -22.70 -20.36
C PRO A 382 -1.19 -22.82 -20.39
N GLU A 383 -1.77 -23.22 -19.26
CA GLU A 383 -3.20 -23.45 -19.09
C GLU A 383 -3.78 -22.55 -17.99
N GLY A 384 -5.07 -22.69 -17.70
CA GLY A 384 -5.75 -21.97 -16.63
C GLY A 384 -5.69 -20.45 -16.80
N VAL A 385 -5.36 -19.73 -15.75
CA VAL A 385 -5.21 -18.26 -15.76
C VAL A 385 -4.06 -17.79 -16.64
N ALA A 386 -3.05 -18.63 -16.86
CA ALA A 386 -1.86 -18.35 -17.69
C ALA A 386 -2.08 -18.61 -19.19
N LYS A 387 -3.24 -19.12 -19.61
CA LYS A 387 -3.50 -19.56 -21.01
C LYS A 387 -3.23 -18.47 -22.08
N ASN A 388 -3.34 -17.21 -21.73
CA ASN A 388 -3.10 -16.07 -22.60
C ASN A 388 -1.67 -15.50 -22.48
N GLY A 389 -0.79 -16.17 -21.74
CA GLY A 389 0.54 -15.72 -21.36
C GLY A 389 0.58 -15.14 -19.95
N PHE A 390 1.77 -14.89 -19.48
CA PHE A 390 2.03 -14.41 -18.11
C PHE A 390 3.30 -13.57 -18.05
N ILE A 391 3.46 -12.83 -16.96
CA ILE A 391 4.62 -11.97 -16.71
C ILE A 391 5.46 -12.60 -15.60
N HIS A 392 6.77 -12.66 -15.79
CA HIS A 392 7.73 -13.02 -14.76
C HIS A 392 7.98 -11.81 -13.87
N LEU A 393 7.56 -11.92 -12.62
CA LEU A 393 7.86 -10.98 -11.55
C LEU A 393 8.91 -11.64 -10.64
N ILE A 394 10.12 -11.12 -10.64
CA ILE A 394 11.25 -11.61 -9.84
C ILE A 394 11.77 -10.43 -9.00
N ASN A 395 12.48 -10.70 -7.93
CA ASN A 395 13.23 -9.64 -7.24
C ASN A 395 14.71 -10.01 -7.18
N SER A 396 15.56 -9.02 -6.99
CA SER A 396 17.01 -9.21 -6.80
C SER A 396 17.34 -9.70 -5.39
N GLY A 397 16.64 -10.73 -4.94
CA GLY A 397 16.89 -11.49 -3.71
C GLY A 397 16.08 -11.08 -2.48
N ALA A 398 15.13 -10.14 -2.63
CA ALA A 398 14.34 -9.65 -1.49
C ALA A 398 12.88 -9.36 -1.83
N THR A 399 11.96 -9.97 -1.11
CA THR A 399 10.54 -9.55 -1.07
C THR A 399 9.90 -10.09 0.21
N ALA A 400 8.68 -9.62 0.56
CA ALA A 400 7.97 -10.11 1.75
C ALA A 400 7.73 -11.63 1.68
N LEU A 401 8.01 -12.35 2.76
CA LEU A 401 7.85 -13.82 2.83
C LEU A 401 6.38 -14.26 2.72
N ASP A 402 5.46 -13.39 3.09
CA ASP A 402 4.01 -13.52 2.85
C ASP A 402 3.69 -13.81 1.38
N GLY A 403 4.50 -13.24 0.45
CA GLY A 403 4.38 -13.39 -1.00
C GLY A 403 4.55 -14.82 -1.51
N SER A 404 5.06 -15.74 -0.69
CA SER A 404 5.05 -17.17 -0.98
C SER A 404 3.65 -17.74 -1.18
N GLY A 405 2.62 -17.08 -0.60
CA GLY A 405 1.22 -17.57 -0.61
C GLY A 405 1.01 -18.84 0.22
N ALA A 406 1.91 -19.12 1.15
CA ALA A 406 1.87 -20.32 1.97
C ALA A 406 0.78 -20.30 3.05
N SER A 407 0.37 -19.11 3.51
CA SER A 407 -0.80 -18.93 4.39
C SER A 407 -2.07 -19.45 3.72
N LYS A 408 -3.05 -19.86 4.53
CA LYS A 408 -4.29 -20.42 4.01
C LYS A 408 -5.51 -19.60 4.46
N ASN A 409 -6.42 -19.34 3.51
CA ASN A 409 -7.73 -18.77 3.81
C ASN A 409 -8.68 -19.85 4.38
N ALA A 410 -9.92 -19.46 4.67
CA ALA A 410 -10.93 -20.37 5.21
C ALA A 410 -11.25 -21.57 4.28
N ASN A 411 -11.02 -21.44 2.98
CA ASN A 411 -11.22 -22.49 1.99
C ASN A 411 -10.00 -23.40 1.80
N GLY A 412 -8.89 -23.11 2.50
CA GLY A 412 -7.62 -23.83 2.35
C GLY A 412 -6.80 -23.40 1.13
N GLU A 413 -7.20 -22.33 0.45
CA GLU A 413 -6.47 -21.74 -0.67
C GLU A 413 -5.34 -20.84 -0.15
N GLY A 414 -4.29 -20.68 -0.97
CA GLY A 414 -3.20 -19.77 -0.65
C GLY A 414 -3.67 -18.31 -0.57
N CYS A 415 -3.12 -17.59 0.40
CA CYS A 415 -3.49 -16.19 0.60
C CYS A 415 -2.36 -15.40 1.28
N MET A 416 -2.49 -14.09 1.32
CA MET A 416 -1.76 -13.22 2.24
C MET A 416 -2.77 -12.60 3.21
N LYS A 417 -2.40 -12.52 4.48
CA LYS A 417 -3.30 -12.03 5.55
C LYS A 417 -2.83 -10.68 6.09
N PRO A 418 -3.74 -9.84 6.59
CA PRO A 418 -3.35 -8.77 7.49
C PRO A 418 -2.54 -9.35 8.66
N PHE A 419 -1.49 -8.65 9.10
CA PHE A 419 -0.58 -9.21 10.12
C PHE A 419 -1.32 -9.56 11.43
N TRP A 420 -2.38 -8.84 11.79
CA TRP A 420 -3.16 -9.12 13.00
C TRP A 420 -3.99 -10.42 12.91
N GLU A 421 -4.23 -10.93 11.70
CA GLU A 421 -4.89 -12.21 11.45
C GLU A 421 -3.92 -13.38 11.29
N MET A 422 -2.62 -13.11 11.16
CA MET A 422 -1.59 -14.14 11.05
C MET A 422 -1.58 -15.01 12.31
N THR A 423 -1.52 -16.31 12.13
CA THR A 423 -1.31 -17.31 13.19
C THR A 423 0.15 -17.77 13.20
N ASN A 424 0.57 -18.47 14.26
CA ASN A 424 1.89 -19.09 14.30
C ASN A 424 2.06 -20.14 13.18
N ASP A 425 0.98 -20.83 12.79
CA ASP A 425 1.01 -21.79 11.68
C ASP A 425 1.20 -21.09 10.34
N ASP A 426 0.60 -19.92 10.14
CA ASP A 426 0.82 -19.10 8.92
C ASP A 426 2.28 -18.62 8.84
N ILE A 427 2.84 -18.13 9.96
CA ILE A 427 4.25 -17.71 10.05
C ILE A 427 5.15 -18.90 9.71
N LYS A 428 4.91 -20.05 10.34
CA LYS A 428 5.69 -21.25 10.07
C LYS A 428 5.58 -21.69 8.61
N ALA A 429 4.40 -21.63 8.01
CA ALA A 429 4.20 -21.99 6.61
C ALA A 429 5.00 -21.07 5.66
N CYS A 430 5.04 -19.77 5.91
CA CYS A 430 5.85 -18.82 5.13
C CYS A 430 7.35 -19.09 5.29
N LEU A 431 7.82 -19.41 6.51
CA LEU A 431 9.22 -19.77 6.79
C LEU A 431 9.59 -21.09 6.12
N ASP A 432 8.74 -22.11 6.23
CA ASP A 432 8.97 -23.42 5.61
C ASP A 432 8.99 -23.36 4.06
N ALA A 433 8.29 -22.39 3.47
CA ALA A 433 8.25 -22.16 2.04
C ALA A 433 9.46 -21.37 1.51
N THR A 434 10.27 -20.79 2.39
CA THR A 434 11.37 -19.90 2.05
C THR A 434 12.72 -20.53 2.41
N ASP A 435 13.61 -20.67 1.43
CA ASP A 435 15.03 -20.95 1.66
C ASP A 435 15.83 -19.64 1.57
N TRP A 436 16.98 -19.59 2.22
CA TRP A 436 17.93 -18.48 2.15
C TRP A 436 19.17 -18.92 1.39
N CYS A 437 19.23 -18.59 0.10
CA CYS A 437 20.35 -18.90 -0.75
C CYS A 437 21.50 -17.93 -0.54
N ARG A 438 22.74 -18.39 -0.60
CA ARG A 438 23.88 -17.48 -0.61
C ARG A 438 23.76 -16.54 -1.80
N ALA A 439 23.97 -15.24 -1.54
CA ALA A 439 23.89 -14.22 -2.58
C ALA A 439 24.89 -14.54 -3.72
N ASN A 440 24.45 -14.35 -4.96
CA ASN A 440 25.28 -14.53 -6.13
C ASN A 440 26.40 -13.50 -6.15
N TYR A 441 27.66 -13.95 -5.98
CA TYR A 441 28.83 -13.07 -5.89
C TYR A 441 29.12 -12.28 -7.17
N GLU A 442 28.55 -12.67 -8.30
CA GLU A 442 28.64 -11.88 -9.53
C GLU A 442 27.94 -10.52 -9.38
N TYR A 443 26.88 -10.47 -8.58
CA TYR A 443 26.10 -9.27 -8.30
C TYR A 443 26.38 -8.68 -6.91
N PHE A 444 26.60 -9.54 -5.90
CA PHE A 444 26.76 -9.18 -4.49
C PHE A 444 28.14 -9.62 -3.97
N ARG A 445 29.21 -8.95 -4.39
CA ARG A 445 30.61 -9.31 -4.07
C ARG A 445 30.87 -9.40 -2.58
N GLY A 446 30.19 -8.55 -1.77
CA GLY A 446 30.28 -8.55 -0.31
C GLY A 446 29.64 -9.76 0.35
N GLY A 447 28.84 -10.56 -0.38
CA GLY A 447 28.15 -11.73 0.16
C GLY A 447 26.78 -11.43 0.70
N GLY A 448 26.32 -12.24 1.65
CA GLY A 448 25.00 -12.19 2.26
C GLY A 448 24.11 -13.32 1.80
N PHE A 449 22.80 -13.16 1.97
CA PHE A 449 21.78 -14.15 1.64
C PHE A 449 20.61 -13.48 0.92
N SER A 450 20.04 -14.21 -0.04
CA SER A 450 18.81 -13.81 -0.74
C SER A 450 17.67 -14.74 -0.34
N SER A 451 16.45 -14.20 -0.18
CA SER A 451 15.26 -15.04 0.01
C SER A 451 14.95 -15.80 -1.28
N HIS A 452 14.57 -17.05 -1.16
CA HIS A 452 14.23 -17.91 -2.29
C HIS A 452 12.93 -18.62 -2.01
N PHE A 453 11.93 -18.36 -2.82
CA PHE A 453 10.66 -19.08 -2.86
C PHE A 453 9.99 -18.92 -4.21
N ARG A 454 9.08 -19.82 -4.52
CA ARG A 454 8.14 -19.71 -5.63
C ARG A 454 6.75 -19.48 -5.08
N CYS A 455 6.08 -18.41 -5.54
CA CYS A 455 4.67 -18.22 -5.26
C CYS A 455 3.86 -19.34 -5.91
N LYS A 456 3.15 -20.15 -5.11
CA LYS A 456 2.45 -21.37 -5.55
C LYS A 456 0.95 -21.23 -5.73
N ALA A 457 0.38 -20.18 -5.18
CA ALA A 457 -1.07 -20.05 -5.15
C ALA A 457 -1.58 -19.15 -6.27
N GLU A 458 -2.70 -19.52 -6.87
CA GLU A 458 -3.45 -18.65 -7.78
C GLU A 458 -4.20 -17.58 -6.96
N MET A 459 -3.44 -16.70 -6.31
CA MET A 459 -3.98 -15.63 -5.48
C MET A 459 -4.49 -14.48 -6.35
N PRO A 460 -5.65 -13.89 -6.03
CA PRO A 460 -6.00 -12.59 -6.56
C PRO A 460 -5.00 -11.54 -6.05
N VAL A 461 -4.37 -10.80 -6.95
CA VAL A 461 -3.42 -9.75 -6.61
C VAL A 461 -3.63 -8.52 -7.47
N THR A 462 -3.25 -7.38 -6.93
CA THR A 462 -3.19 -6.11 -7.66
C THR A 462 -1.74 -5.69 -7.80
N MET A 463 -1.24 -5.59 -9.03
CA MET A 463 0.05 -5.00 -9.34
C MET A 463 -0.12 -3.49 -9.51
N LEU A 464 0.76 -2.70 -8.90
CA LEU A 464 0.71 -1.24 -8.95
C LEU A 464 2.09 -0.60 -9.06
N ARG A 465 2.12 0.62 -9.61
CA ARG A 465 3.31 1.44 -9.72
C ARG A 465 2.96 2.93 -9.81
N VAL A 466 3.65 3.75 -9.02
CA VAL A 466 3.66 5.20 -9.17
C VAL A 466 4.83 5.61 -10.06
N ASN A 467 4.58 6.43 -11.06
CA ASN A 467 5.60 7.04 -11.89
C ASN A 467 5.48 8.57 -11.84
N ILE A 468 6.52 9.28 -12.24
CA ILE A 468 6.47 10.73 -12.44
C ILE A 468 6.67 11.01 -13.93
N VAL A 469 5.72 11.74 -14.51
CA VAL A 469 5.74 12.13 -15.92
C VAL A 469 5.89 13.65 -16.00
N GLU A 470 6.91 14.13 -16.71
CA GLU A 470 7.13 15.57 -16.88
C GLU A 470 5.90 16.24 -17.51
N GLY A 471 5.49 17.37 -16.95
CA GLY A 471 4.29 18.10 -17.35
C GLY A 471 2.97 17.58 -16.81
N ILE A 472 2.95 16.36 -16.24
CA ILE A 472 1.79 15.75 -15.58
C ILE A 472 1.99 15.73 -14.06
N GLY A 473 3.14 15.25 -13.60
CA GLY A 473 3.42 14.92 -12.21
C GLY A 473 3.31 13.42 -11.95
N PRO A 474 2.97 13.01 -10.71
CA PRO A 474 2.80 11.60 -10.40
C PRO A 474 1.58 11.02 -11.12
N VAL A 475 1.71 9.76 -11.57
CA VAL A 475 0.64 8.95 -12.14
C VAL A 475 0.68 7.55 -11.54
N LEU A 476 -0.48 6.91 -11.39
CA LEU A 476 -0.59 5.56 -10.87
C LEU A 476 -0.97 4.58 -11.99
N GLN A 477 -0.29 3.44 -12.04
CA GLN A 477 -0.62 2.29 -12.89
C GLN A 477 -1.13 1.15 -12.01
N ILE A 478 -2.18 0.46 -12.45
CA ILE A 478 -2.85 -0.63 -11.73
C ILE A 478 -3.11 -1.77 -12.72
N ALA A 479 -2.80 -2.99 -12.31
CA ALA A 479 -3.16 -4.21 -13.04
C ALA A 479 -3.64 -5.29 -12.06
N GLU A 480 -4.94 -5.52 -12.00
CA GLU A 480 -5.52 -6.66 -11.28
C GLU A 480 -5.29 -7.95 -12.06
N GLY A 481 -5.07 -9.04 -11.35
CA GLY A 481 -4.85 -10.35 -11.94
C GLY A 481 -4.63 -11.42 -10.88
N TYR A 482 -3.93 -12.46 -11.27
CA TYR A 482 -3.69 -13.62 -10.41
C TYR A 482 -2.23 -14.04 -10.45
N THR A 483 -1.71 -14.51 -9.32
CA THR A 483 -0.46 -15.27 -9.33
C THR A 483 -0.70 -16.63 -10.01
N VAL A 484 0.35 -17.18 -10.62
CA VAL A 484 0.26 -18.46 -11.35
C VAL A 484 1.18 -19.48 -10.69
N ASP A 485 0.66 -20.65 -10.36
CA ASP A 485 1.47 -21.80 -9.97
C ASP A 485 1.74 -22.68 -11.20
N LEU A 486 2.83 -22.38 -11.91
CA LEU A 486 3.23 -23.16 -13.07
C LEU A 486 3.63 -24.58 -12.67
N PRO A 487 3.40 -25.61 -13.52
CA PRO A 487 3.98 -26.93 -13.33
C PRO A 487 5.49 -26.88 -13.10
N ASP A 488 6.03 -27.76 -12.26
CA ASP A 488 7.43 -27.73 -11.82
C ASP A 488 8.42 -27.71 -12.99
N ASP A 489 8.20 -28.53 -14.01
CA ASP A 489 9.07 -28.61 -15.19
C ASP A 489 9.05 -27.33 -16.04
N ILE A 490 7.90 -26.64 -16.13
CA ILE A 490 7.81 -25.33 -16.78
C ILE A 490 8.56 -24.30 -15.92
N HIS A 491 8.24 -24.24 -14.63
CA HIS A 491 8.88 -23.31 -13.70
C HIS A 491 10.41 -23.44 -13.76
N GLU A 492 10.96 -24.64 -13.51
CA GLU A 492 12.40 -24.85 -13.49
C GLU A 492 13.09 -24.46 -14.81
N THR A 493 12.44 -24.73 -15.94
CA THR A 493 12.99 -24.41 -17.26
C THR A 493 13.07 -22.90 -17.49
N LEU A 494 12.05 -22.15 -17.03
CA LEU A 494 12.00 -20.71 -17.22
C LEU A 494 12.83 -19.96 -16.18
N ASP A 495 12.81 -20.41 -14.93
CA ASP A 495 13.50 -19.80 -13.81
C ASP A 495 15.04 -19.87 -13.97
N LYS A 496 15.57 -20.99 -14.46
CA LYS A 496 16.99 -21.15 -14.80
C LYS A 496 17.53 -20.16 -15.85
N ARG A 497 16.65 -19.41 -16.52
CA ARG A 497 17.04 -18.34 -17.48
C ARG A 497 17.29 -16.99 -16.81
N THR A 498 17.04 -16.91 -15.51
CA THR A 498 17.30 -15.73 -14.65
C THR A 498 18.27 -16.15 -13.54
N ASP A 499 18.13 -15.58 -12.36
CA ASP A 499 18.84 -16.08 -11.17
C ASP A 499 17.90 -16.96 -10.34
N PRO A 500 18.12 -18.29 -10.32
CA PRO A 500 17.23 -19.22 -9.65
C PRO A 500 17.34 -19.16 -8.11
N SER A 501 18.23 -18.35 -7.55
CA SER A 501 18.34 -18.13 -6.10
C SER A 501 17.44 -16.99 -5.58
N TRP A 502 16.64 -16.36 -6.46
CA TRP A 502 15.78 -15.23 -6.12
C TRP A 502 14.31 -15.63 -6.02
N PRO A 503 13.49 -14.87 -5.25
CA PRO A 503 12.05 -15.15 -5.14
C PRO A 503 11.35 -14.89 -6.47
N THR A 504 10.47 -15.81 -6.87
CA THR A 504 9.78 -15.77 -8.16
C THR A 504 8.26 -15.79 -7.98
N THR A 505 7.60 -14.86 -8.67
CA THR A 505 6.15 -14.82 -8.85
C THR A 505 5.82 -14.78 -10.35
N TRP A 506 4.95 -15.68 -10.78
CA TRP A 506 4.35 -15.65 -12.11
C TRP A 506 3.02 -14.93 -12.03
N PHE A 507 2.77 -13.96 -12.90
CA PHE A 507 1.58 -13.10 -12.84
C PHE A 507 0.82 -13.11 -14.15
N ALA A 508 -0.48 -13.38 -14.09
CA ALA A 508 -1.41 -13.30 -15.20
C ALA A 508 -2.40 -12.15 -14.97
N PRO A 509 -2.27 -11.02 -15.71
CA PRO A 509 -3.21 -9.91 -15.57
C PRO A 509 -4.58 -10.29 -16.14
N THR A 510 -5.66 -9.80 -15.51
CA THR A 510 -7.03 -9.89 -16.03
C THR A 510 -7.17 -9.01 -17.26
N LEU A 511 -7.59 -9.62 -18.37
CA LEU A 511 -7.71 -8.93 -19.65
C LEU A 511 -9.13 -8.41 -19.87
N THR A 512 -9.25 -7.17 -20.34
CA THR A 512 -10.53 -6.52 -20.71
C THR A 512 -10.79 -6.53 -22.22
N GLY A 513 -9.80 -6.96 -23.01
CA GLY A 513 -9.86 -6.93 -24.47
C GLY A 513 -9.68 -5.54 -25.10
N LYS A 514 -9.35 -4.52 -24.29
CA LYS A 514 -9.24 -3.11 -24.73
C LYS A 514 -7.96 -2.44 -24.21
N GLY A 515 -7.50 -1.42 -24.90
CA GLY A 515 -6.40 -0.55 -24.47
C GLY A 515 -5.15 -1.33 -24.07
N ALA A 516 -4.55 -0.95 -22.95
CA ALA A 516 -3.38 -1.63 -22.39
C ALA A 516 -3.68 -3.08 -21.93
N PHE A 517 -4.94 -3.43 -21.73
CA PHE A 517 -5.37 -4.76 -21.27
C PHE A 517 -6.03 -5.61 -22.37
N LYS A 518 -5.73 -5.33 -23.65
CA LYS A 518 -6.22 -6.16 -24.75
C LYS A 518 -5.57 -7.56 -24.78
N ASP A 519 -4.33 -7.67 -24.35
CA ASP A 519 -3.54 -8.88 -24.20
C ASP A 519 -2.39 -8.65 -23.20
N VAL A 520 -1.72 -9.73 -22.74
CA VAL A 520 -0.65 -9.65 -21.73
C VAL A 520 0.57 -8.90 -22.26
N TYR A 521 0.89 -9.02 -23.56
CA TYR A 521 1.95 -8.23 -24.18
C TYR A 521 1.69 -6.72 -24.04
N SER A 522 0.47 -6.29 -24.27
CA SER A 522 0.09 -4.88 -24.14
C SER A 522 0.17 -4.37 -22.71
N VAL A 523 -0.14 -5.22 -21.72
CA VAL A 523 0.09 -4.87 -20.30
C VAL A 523 1.57 -4.59 -20.07
N MET A 524 2.43 -5.52 -20.47
CA MET A 524 3.88 -5.35 -20.32
C MET A 524 4.42 -4.16 -21.10
N ALA A 525 3.98 -3.96 -22.34
CA ALA A 525 4.46 -2.87 -23.20
C ALA A 525 4.02 -1.48 -22.73
N ASN A 526 2.92 -1.38 -21.98
CA ASN A 526 2.42 -0.13 -21.41
C ASN A 526 2.84 0.07 -19.94
N TRP A 527 3.46 -0.93 -19.30
CA TRP A 527 3.98 -0.78 -17.95
C TRP A 527 5.20 0.16 -17.97
N GLY A 528 5.09 1.28 -17.30
CA GLY A 528 6.02 2.41 -17.45
C GLY A 528 7.29 2.33 -16.58
N ALA A 529 7.63 1.16 -16.02
CA ALA A 529 8.81 1.01 -15.17
C ALA A 529 9.36 -0.42 -15.22
N ASN A 530 10.62 -0.59 -14.80
CA ASN A 530 11.23 -1.91 -14.59
C ASN A 530 10.74 -2.60 -13.31
N HIS A 531 10.14 -1.86 -12.38
CA HIS A 531 9.62 -2.39 -11.12
C HIS A 531 8.10 -2.25 -11.01
N GLY A 532 7.51 -3.08 -10.15
CA GLY A 532 6.13 -3.06 -9.74
C GLY A 532 5.98 -3.66 -8.35
N VAL A 533 4.82 -3.47 -7.76
CA VAL A 533 4.47 -4.02 -6.46
C VAL A 533 3.24 -4.87 -6.61
N THR A 534 3.18 -6.02 -5.95
CA THR A 534 1.91 -6.75 -5.79
C THR A 534 1.45 -6.70 -4.35
N VAL A 535 0.13 -6.57 -4.17
CA VAL A 535 -0.57 -6.76 -2.90
C VAL A 535 -1.72 -7.74 -3.10
N TYR A 536 -2.12 -8.42 -2.04
CA TYR A 536 -3.19 -9.39 -2.08
C TYR A 536 -4.56 -8.74 -2.31
N GLY A 537 -5.40 -9.40 -3.10
CA GLY A 537 -6.75 -8.96 -3.44
C GLY A 537 -6.82 -8.08 -4.69
N HIS A 538 -8.02 -7.94 -5.23
CA HIS A 538 -8.35 -6.99 -6.28
C HIS A 538 -8.77 -5.68 -5.62
N VAL A 539 -7.78 -4.83 -5.30
CA VAL A 539 -7.93 -3.56 -4.57
C VAL A 539 -7.79 -2.33 -5.47
N GLY A 540 -7.95 -2.52 -6.77
CA GLY A 540 -7.82 -1.44 -7.75
C GLY A 540 -8.85 -0.32 -7.54
N GLY A 541 -10.07 -0.64 -7.11
CA GLY A 541 -11.10 0.34 -6.78
C GLY A 541 -10.70 1.25 -5.60
N GLU A 542 -10.12 0.67 -4.55
CA GLU A 542 -9.56 1.38 -3.41
C GLU A 542 -8.38 2.27 -3.82
N LEU A 543 -7.48 1.74 -4.66
CA LEU A 543 -6.34 2.51 -5.18
C LEU A 543 -6.79 3.71 -6.02
N ILE A 544 -7.80 3.56 -6.89
CA ILE A 544 -8.39 4.68 -7.65
C ILE A 544 -8.98 5.73 -6.70
N THR A 545 -9.71 5.30 -5.68
CA THR A 545 -10.30 6.19 -4.67
C THR A 545 -9.21 6.93 -3.90
N LEU A 546 -8.19 6.22 -3.40
CA LEU A 546 -7.04 6.80 -2.69
C LEU A 546 -6.27 7.79 -3.58
N ALA A 547 -5.96 7.40 -4.81
CA ALA A 547 -5.26 8.24 -5.77
C ALA A 547 -6.01 9.54 -6.07
N SER A 548 -7.36 9.47 -6.20
CA SER A 548 -8.18 10.66 -6.39
C SER A 548 -8.17 11.61 -5.19
N MET A 549 -8.10 11.07 -3.95
CA MET A 549 -7.91 11.87 -2.73
C MET A 549 -6.57 12.58 -2.72
N LEU A 550 -5.51 11.89 -3.14
CA LEU A 550 -4.14 12.41 -3.23
C LEU A 550 -3.91 13.32 -4.45
N ARG A 551 -4.87 13.38 -5.38
CA ARG A 551 -4.75 14.08 -6.68
C ARG A 551 -3.69 13.48 -7.59
N ILE A 552 -3.56 12.17 -7.58
CA ILE A 552 -2.70 11.39 -8.47
C ILE A 552 -3.60 10.74 -9.52
N PRO A 553 -3.50 11.10 -10.81
CA PRO A 553 -4.31 10.47 -11.83
C PRO A 553 -3.89 9.02 -12.07
N VAL A 554 -4.87 8.18 -12.41
CA VAL A 554 -4.63 6.79 -12.80
C VAL A 554 -4.60 6.70 -14.32
N ASN A 555 -3.44 6.35 -14.89
CA ASN A 555 -3.23 6.32 -16.34
C ASN A 555 -3.36 4.93 -16.99
N MET A 556 -3.45 3.88 -16.19
CA MET A 556 -3.61 2.50 -16.65
C MET A 556 -4.29 1.66 -15.57
N HIS A 557 -5.44 1.04 -15.89
CA HIS A 557 -6.11 0.09 -15.01
C HIS A 557 -7.06 -0.84 -15.78
N ASN A 558 -7.36 -2.00 -15.19
CA ASN A 558 -8.37 -2.97 -15.65
C ASN A 558 -9.51 -3.17 -14.64
N VAL A 559 -9.68 -2.23 -13.73
CA VAL A 559 -10.73 -2.24 -12.71
C VAL A 559 -12.09 -2.05 -13.37
N ASP A 560 -13.07 -2.86 -12.94
CA ASP A 560 -14.45 -2.76 -13.42
C ASP A 560 -15.07 -1.39 -13.11
N GLU A 561 -15.82 -0.82 -14.04
CA GLU A 561 -16.42 0.51 -13.90
C GLU A 561 -17.33 0.63 -12.67
N SER A 562 -18.01 -0.44 -12.28
CA SER A 562 -18.88 -0.46 -11.10
C SER A 562 -18.12 -0.23 -9.79
N LYS A 563 -16.81 -0.52 -9.77
CA LYS A 563 -15.92 -0.32 -8.61
C LYS A 563 -15.24 1.04 -8.59
N ILE A 564 -15.40 1.86 -9.62
CA ILE A 564 -14.75 3.17 -9.70
C ILE A 564 -15.51 4.18 -8.84
N PHE A 565 -14.85 4.69 -7.80
CA PHE A 565 -15.42 5.67 -6.89
C PHE A 565 -14.46 6.87 -6.71
N ARG A 566 -14.90 8.03 -7.17
CA ARG A 566 -14.13 9.27 -7.28
C ARG A 566 -14.94 10.50 -6.84
N PRO A 567 -14.30 11.66 -6.58
CA PRO A 567 -15.04 12.88 -6.30
C PRO A 567 -16.05 13.20 -7.41
N HIS A 568 -17.26 13.59 -7.01
CA HIS A 568 -18.37 13.84 -7.93
C HIS A 568 -18.01 14.81 -9.07
N CYS A 569 -17.28 15.87 -8.75
CA CYS A 569 -16.90 16.90 -9.73
C CYS A 569 -15.94 16.40 -10.84
N TRP A 570 -15.36 15.19 -10.72
CA TRP A 570 -14.59 14.57 -11.81
C TRP A 570 -15.44 14.35 -13.06
N ALA A 571 -16.74 14.13 -12.93
CA ALA A 571 -17.67 13.98 -14.05
C ALA A 571 -17.70 15.20 -14.98
N ALA A 572 -17.38 16.40 -14.47
CA ALA A 572 -17.28 17.61 -15.28
C ALA A 572 -16.11 17.57 -16.31
N PHE A 573 -15.15 16.67 -16.11
CA PHE A 573 -14.00 16.48 -17.00
C PHE A 573 -14.17 15.32 -17.99
N GLY A 574 -15.25 14.57 -17.89
CA GLY A 574 -15.64 13.47 -18.76
C GLY A 574 -16.20 12.27 -18.00
N THR A 575 -17.17 11.61 -18.61
CA THR A 575 -17.81 10.39 -18.07
C THR A 575 -17.48 9.15 -18.88
N ASP A 576 -17.19 9.30 -20.17
CA ASP A 576 -16.93 8.20 -21.09
C ASP A 576 -15.45 7.75 -21.05
N ASP A 577 -14.53 8.70 -20.85
CA ASP A 577 -13.09 8.44 -20.66
C ASP A 577 -12.66 8.86 -19.25
N THR A 578 -12.77 7.92 -18.34
CA THR A 578 -12.50 8.17 -16.91
C THR A 578 -11.02 8.41 -16.62
N GLN A 579 -10.10 7.92 -17.45
CA GLN A 579 -8.65 8.18 -17.29
C GLN A 579 -8.30 9.60 -17.70
N ALA A 580 -8.84 10.09 -18.82
CA ALA A 580 -8.68 11.47 -19.24
C ALA A 580 -9.31 12.45 -18.25
N ALA A 581 -10.46 12.09 -17.67
CA ALA A 581 -11.12 12.85 -16.62
C ALA A 581 -10.26 12.94 -15.35
N ASP A 582 -9.65 11.85 -14.91
CA ASP A 582 -8.74 11.83 -13.76
C ASP A 582 -7.56 12.77 -13.96
N TYR A 583 -6.91 12.69 -15.13
CA TYR A 583 -5.80 13.56 -15.46
C TYR A 583 -6.18 15.04 -15.42
N SER A 584 -7.28 15.40 -16.08
CA SER A 584 -7.74 16.78 -16.18
C SER A 584 -8.16 17.34 -14.83
N ALA A 585 -8.86 16.56 -14.01
CA ALA A 585 -9.28 16.92 -12.67
C ALA A 585 -8.10 17.10 -11.73
N CYS A 586 -7.19 16.13 -11.68
CA CYS A 586 -6.01 16.19 -10.81
C CYS A 586 -5.11 17.40 -11.16
N LYS A 587 -4.94 17.69 -12.46
CA LYS A 587 -4.20 18.87 -12.92
C LYS A 587 -4.89 20.17 -12.49
N THR A 588 -6.21 20.24 -12.59
CA THR A 588 -7.00 21.45 -12.24
C THR A 588 -6.96 21.74 -10.74
N TYR A 589 -7.17 20.71 -9.93
CA TYR A 589 -7.21 20.87 -8.47
C TYR A 589 -5.81 20.92 -7.83
N GLY A 590 -4.81 20.32 -8.47
CA GLY A 590 -3.43 20.22 -7.99
C GLY A 590 -3.30 19.31 -6.77
N PRO A 591 -2.09 19.18 -6.20
CA PRO A 591 -1.80 18.26 -5.09
C PRO A 591 -2.63 18.55 -3.85
N LEU A 592 -2.81 17.51 -3.00
CA LEU A 592 -3.65 17.61 -1.78
C LEU A 592 -3.11 18.61 -0.76
N TYR A 593 -1.79 18.67 -0.60
CA TYR A 593 -1.11 19.57 0.35
C TYR A 593 -0.41 20.69 -0.42
N LYS A 594 -1.18 21.72 -0.81
CA LYS A 594 -0.66 22.91 -1.51
C LYS A 594 0.15 23.81 -0.60
#